data_2b53a6551bb8c4044f933e4895221062
#
_entry.id   2b53a6551bb8c4044f933e4895221062
#
_cell.length_a   1.000
_cell.length_b   1.000
_cell.length_c   1.000
_cell.angle_alpha   90.00
_cell.angle_beta   90.00
_cell.angle_gamma   90.00
#
_symmetry.space_group_name_H-M   'P 1'
#
loop_
_entity.id
_entity.type
_entity.pdbx_description
1 polymer ?
#
loop_
_entity_poly.entity_id
_entity_poly.type
_entity_poly.pdbx_seq_one_letter_code
_entity_poly.pdbx_strand_id
1 'polypeptide(L)'
;PLAFFSFFPVGIIVIAIGIIVLMPLSKIFLSKKQSGKKKKQGKSLDDLVDEYQLLDNLHRYIVPSRRPSAALDENGEQMDIVGKTLKDLSIQKKYGVSIIEIRNEKKSRLGLVKDVSQNMAKSSSTIQVHDTLYILGEEEKMKRFASDYGLRKMKDVKIDFYDLGLTEIVVMPTSNFAGLRIGDANLRKRFGINVLGVKRGDEYITENLIATKLHVGDMLLVQGEWTNLAHLATDTSNWVVIDQPEKTADKVLLDYKAPVAAAIMLLMIAMMVFDFIPVAPVTAVIIAGLLTVFAGCFRNVEAAYKTINWESIVLIAAMMPMSTALEKTGASALVSQGLVESLGSMGPTALLAGIYFTTSLMTMFVSNTATAVLMAPIALVAAQQVGVSPYSFLFAVTLGASMCFASPFSTPPNALVMKAGGYTFMDYVKVGLPLQIIIGVVMTFVLPLLFPY
;
A
#
# COMPACT_ATOMS: atom_id res chain seq x y z
N PRO A 1 -10.64 20.74 26.99
CA PRO A 1 -9.96 19.86 26.05
C PRO A 1 -10.67 19.88 24.69
N LEU A 2 -9.93 19.90 23.57
CA LEU A 2 -10.52 19.80 22.25
C LEU A 2 -11.10 18.39 22.06
N ALA A 3 -12.36 18.29 21.58
CA ALA A 3 -12.96 17.03 21.20
C ALA A 3 -12.37 16.51 19.89
N PHE A 4 -12.48 15.20 19.63
CA PHE A 4 -11.96 14.56 18.42
C PHE A 4 -12.44 15.24 17.11
N PHE A 5 -13.71 15.65 17.06
CA PHE A 5 -14.31 16.29 15.90
C PHE A 5 -14.18 17.83 15.87
N SER A 6 -13.40 18.44 16.77
CA SER A 6 -13.21 19.91 16.75
C SER A 6 -12.59 20.42 15.45
N PHE A 7 -11.81 19.59 14.74
CA PHE A 7 -11.23 19.90 13.43
C PHE A 7 -12.21 19.75 12.27
N PHE A 8 -13.34 19.07 12.44
CA PHE A 8 -14.26 18.73 11.35
C PHE A 8 -14.86 19.97 10.66
N PRO A 9 -15.43 20.97 11.37
CA PRO A 9 -15.96 22.17 10.72
C PRO A 9 -14.88 22.97 9.99
N VAL A 10 -13.68 23.07 10.58
CA VAL A 10 -12.53 23.72 9.94
C VAL A 10 -12.14 23.01 8.66
N GLY A 11 -12.06 21.68 8.70
CA GLY A 11 -11.71 20.86 7.54
C GLY A 11 -12.71 21.00 6.38
N ILE A 12 -14.01 20.99 6.66
CA ILE A 12 -15.05 21.19 5.62
C ILE A 12 -14.89 22.55 4.93
N ILE A 13 -14.68 23.61 5.70
CA ILE A 13 -14.53 24.96 5.15
C ILE A 13 -13.27 25.04 4.28
N VAL A 14 -12.14 24.50 4.73
CA VAL A 14 -10.89 24.47 3.94
C VAL A 14 -11.05 23.68 2.64
N ILE A 15 -11.73 22.52 2.68
CA ILE A 15 -12.02 21.73 1.47
C ILE A 15 -12.90 22.52 0.51
N ALA A 16 -13.97 23.16 1.00
CA ALA A 16 -14.85 23.96 0.16
C ALA A 16 -14.10 25.12 -0.53
N ILE A 17 -13.30 25.88 0.22
CA ILE A 17 -12.45 26.94 -0.33
C ILE A 17 -11.45 26.34 -1.34
N GLY A 18 -10.80 25.24 -0.98
CA GLY A 18 -9.85 24.56 -1.85
C GLY A 18 -10.46 24.21 -3.20
N ILE A 19 -11.64 23.61 -3.24
CA ILE A 19 -12.34 23.26 -4.49
C ILE A 19 -12.69 24.52 -5.29
N ILE A 20 -13.29 25.53 -4.66
CA ILE A 20 -13.74 26.76 -5.31
C ILE A 20 -12.56 27.53 -5.92
N VAL A 21 -11.44 27.61 -5.22
CA VAL A 21 -10.28 28.40 -5.63
C VAL A 21 -9.35 27.61 -6.57
N LEU A 22 -9.12 26.32 -6.29
CA LEU A 22 -8.17 25.52 -7.06
C LEU A 22 -8.67 25.23 -8.49
N MET A 23 -9.98 25.04 -8.68
CA MET A 23 -10.55 24.79 -10.01
C MET A 23 -10.27 25.91 -11.01
N PRO A 24 -10.57 27.20 -10.73
CA PRO A 24 -10.24 28.28 -11.66
C PRO A 24 -8.73 28.52 -11.77
N LEU A 25 -7.98 28.49 -10.66
CA LEU A 25 -6.53 28.68 -10.70
C LEU A 25 -5.84 27.64 -11.56
N SER A 26 -6.24 26.37 -11.45
CA SER A 26 -5.68 25.30 -12.27
C SER A 26 -5.95 25.49 -13.78
N LYS A 27 -7.14 25.96 -14.14
CA LYS A 27 -7.49 26.26 -15.53
C LYS A 27 -6.69 27.43 -16.12
N ILE A 28 -6.36 28.44 -15.28
CA ILE A 28 -5.65 29.64 -15.71
C ILE A 28 -4.14 29.38 -15.82
N PHE A 29 -3.56 28.72 -14.81
CA PHE A 29 -2.10 28.63 -14.69
C PHE A 29 -1.51 27.29 -15.12
N LEU A 30 -2.29 26.19 -15.08
CA LEU A 30 -1.84 24.89 -15.53
C LEU A 30 -2.24 24.74 -17.00
N SER A 31 -1.36 25.16 -17.93
CA SER A 31 -1.54 24.87 -19.34
C SER A 31 -1.60 23.37 -19.57
N LYS A 32 -2.41 22.91 -20.55
CA LYS A 32 -2.49 21.54 -21.01
C LYS A 32 -1.10 21.04 -21.46
N LYS A 33 -0.25 20.66 -20.54
CA LYS A 33 0.90 19.82 -20.87
C LYS A 33 0.30 18.46 -21.22
N GLN A 34 0.35 18.13 -22.52
CA GLN A 34 0.11 16.78 -22.99
C GLN A 34 0.89 15.84 -22.08
N SER A 35 0.18 14.86 -21.53
CA SER A 35 0.75 13.74 -20.81
C SER A 35 1.93 13.19 -21.63
N GLY A 36 3.14 13.65 -21.30
CA GLY A 36 4.38 13.11 -21.85
C GLY A 36 4.37 11.62 -21.53
N LYS A 37 4.71 10.81 -22.54
CA LYS A 37 4.82 9.34 -22.48
C LYS A 37 5.20 8.90 -21.06
N LYS A 38 4.30 8.18 -20.37
CA LYS A 38 4.60 7.48 -19.12
C LYS A 38 5.89 6.69 -19.36
N LYS A 39 7.00 7.11 -18.79
CA LYS A 39 8.15 6.21 -18.59
C LYS A 39 7.59 5.06 -17.79
N LYS A 40 7.46 3.88 -18.41
CA LYS A 40 7.04 2.65 -17.76
C LYS A 40 7.98 2.42 -16.57
N GLN A 41 7.55 2.79 -15.38
CA GLN A 41 8.07 2.22 -14.15
C GLN A 41 7.61 0.76 -14.19
N GLY A 42 8.52 -0.22 -14.17
CA GLY A 42 8.29 -1.65 -14.13
C GLY A 42 6.91 -2.16 -14.60
N LYS A 43 6.83 -3.32 -15.15
CA LYS A 43 5.56 -3.95 -15.49
C LYS A 43 4.77 -4.23 -14.22
N SER A 44 3.46 -4.01 -14.21
CA SER A 44 2.60 -4.47 -13.12
C SER A 44 2.45 -5.99 -13.19
N LEU A 45 2.02 -6.62 -12.09
CA LEU A 45 1.73 -8.07 -12.08
C LEU A 45 0.65 -8.43 -13.11
N ASP A 46 -0.34 -7.57 -13.28
CA ASP A 46 -1.41 -7.74 -14.28
C ASP A 46 -0.83 -7.63 -15.70
N ASP A 47 0.10 -6.69 -15.96
CA ASP A 47 0.77 -6.57 -17.25
C ASP A 47 1.56 -7.85 -17.62
N LEU A 48 2.18 -8.52 -16.63
CA LEU A 48 2.89 -9.79 -16.84
C LEU A 48 1.93 -10.94 -17.17
N VAL A 49 0.80 -11.00 -16.48
CA VAL A 49 -0.25 -12.00 -16.75
C VAL A 49 -0.77 -11.86 -18.18
N ASP A 50 -1.02 -10.63 -18.62
CA ASP A 50 -1.54 -10.34 -19.97
C ASP A 50 -0.47 -10.57 -21.05
N GLU A 51 0.77 -10.13 -20.84
CA GLU A 51 1.87 -10.25 -21.79
C GLU A 51 2.21 -11.72 -22.12
N TYR A 52 2.20 -12.59 -21.09
CA TYR A 52 2.45 -14.03 -21.25
C TYR A 52 1.19 -14.82 -21.56
N GLN A 53 0.04 -14.16 -21.72
CA GLN A 53 -1.26 -14.82 -21.98
C GLN A 53 -1.52 -15.99 -21.01
N LEU A 54 -1.16 -15.78 -19.73
CA LEU A 54 -1.24 -16.84 -18.72
C LEU A 54 -2.66 -17.39 -18.53
N LEU A 55 -3.68 -16.55 -18.75
CA LEU A 55 -5.07 -16.93 -18.55
C LEU A 55 -5.55 -17.99 -19.56
N ASP A 56 -4.87 -18.16 -20.68
CA ASP A 56 -5.21 -19.16 -21.70
C ASP A 56 -4.81 -20.56 -21.24
N ASN A 57 -3.70 -20.67 -20.51
CA ASN A 57 -3.11 -21.95 -20.11
C ASN A 57 -3.13 -22.20 -18.59
N LEU A 58 -3.63 -21.23 -17.79
CA LEU A 58 -3.74 -21.34 -16.34
C LEU A 58 -5.20 -21.23 -15.90
N HIS A 59 -5.75 -22.32 -15.40
CA HIS A 59 -7.13 -22.37 -14.95
C HIS A 59 -7.27 -22.78 -13.48
N ARG A 60 -8.38 -22.33 -12.88
CA ARG A 60 -8.73 -22.65 -11.48
C ARG A 60 -9.82 -23.69 -11.42
N TYR A 61 -9.59 -24.71 -10.61
CA TYR A 61 -10.57 -25.76 -10.32
C TYR A 61 -10.75 -25.89 -8.82
N ILE A 62 -12.00 -25.99 -8.37
CA ILE A 62 -12.32 -26.27 -6.97
C ILE A 62 -12.60 -27.77 -6.79
N VAL A 63 -12.14 -28.30 -5.66
CA VAL A 63 -12.42 -29.68 -5.23
C VAL A 63 -13.75 -29.70 -4.46
N PRO A 64 -14.86 -30.14 -5.06
CA PRO A 64 -16.16 -30.15 -4.39
C PRO A 64 -16.24 -31.27 -3.36
N SER A 65 -17.12 -31.10 -2.35
CA SER A 65 -17.36 -32.13 -1.30
C SER A 65 -17.99 -33.39 -1.87
N ARG A 66 -18.85 -33.27 -2.91
CA ARG A 66 -19.46 -34.40 -3.62
C ARG A 66 -19.03 -34.35 -5.08
N ARG A 67 -18.57 -35.47 -5.60
CA ARG A 67 -18.04 -35.60 -6.97
C ARG A 67 -18.69 -36.76 -7.71
N PRO A 68 -20.03 -36.72 -7.90
CA PRO A 68 -20.75 -37.82 -8.53
C PRO A 68 -20.34 -38.08 -9.99
N SER A 69 -19.69 -37.08 -10.63
CA SER A 69 -19.19 -37.15 -12.02
C SER A 69 -17.74 -37.62 -12.13
N ALA A 70 -17.09 -37.98 -11.03
CA ALA A 70 -15.73 -38.53 -11.11
C ALA A 70 -15.74 -39.87 -11.85
N ALA A 71 -14.71 -40.10 -12.69
CA ALA A 71 -14.55 -41.35 -13.42
C ALA A 71 -14.32 -42.51 -12.46
N LEU A 72 -14.59 -43.74 -12.94
CA LEU A 72 -14.26 -44.95 -12.22
C LEU A 72 -12.82 -45.37 -12.56
N ASP A 73 -12.11 -45.91 -11.59
CA ASP A 73 -10.80 -46.51 -11.76
C ASP A 73 -10.88 -47.93 -12.32
N GLU A 74 -9.74 -48.59 -12.49
CA GLU A 74 -9.62 -49.97 -12.99
C GLU A 74 -10.36 -51.00 -12.10
N ASN A 75 -10.65 -50.65 -10.83
CA ASN A 75 -11.36 -51.49 -9.86
C ASN A 75 -12.87 -51.14 -9.77
N GLY A 76 -13.35 -50.17 -10.55
CA GLY A 76 -14.74 -49.71 -10.54
C GLY A 76 -15.07 -48.78 -9.40
N GLU A 77 -14.09 -48.26 -8.67
CA GLU A 77 -14.25 -47.24 -7.64
C GLU A 77 -14.09 -45.84 -8.23
N GLN A 78 -14.81 -44.84 -7.66
CA GLN A 78 -14.63 -43.45 -8.10
C GLN A 78 -13.21 -42.95 -7.84
N MET A 79 -12.61 -42.35 -8.86
CA MET A 79 -11.31 -41.73 -8.74
C MET A 79 -11.35 -40.60 -7.70
N ASP A 80 -10.62 -40.79 -6.61
CA ASP A 80 -10.57 -39.77 -5.54
C ASP A 80 -9.21 -39.06 -5.52
N ILE A 81 -9.27 -37.73 -5.39
CA ILE A 81 -8.11 -36.84 -5.28
C ILE A 81 -7.88 -36.38 -3.84
N VAL A 82 -8.91 -36.46 -2.98
CA VAL A 82 -8.85 -35.94 -1.61
C VAL A 82 -8.01 -36.86 -0.73
N GLY A 83 -7.14 -36.25 0.08
CA GLY A 83 -6.22 -36.96 0.98
C GLY A 83 -5.00 -37.55 0.30
N LYS A 84 -4.94 -37.53 -1.03
CA LYS A 84 -3.78 -38.03 -1.79
C LYS A 84 -2.73 -36.97 -1.99
N THR A 85 -1.45 -37.36 -2.03
CA THR A 85 -0.37 -36.42 -2.35
C THR A 85 -0.23 -36.24 -3.86
N LEU A 86 0.32 -35.10 -4.30
CA LEU A 86 0.57 -34.88 -5.72
C LEU A 86 1.53 -35.90 -6.32
N LYS A 87 2.42 -36.49 -5.49
CA LYS A 87 3.32 -37.56 -5.89
C LYS A 87 2.53 -38.84 -6.21
N ASP A 88 1.58 -39.22 -5.37
CA ASP A 88 0.77 -40.44 -5.53
C ASP A 88 -0.11 -40.34 -6.78
N LEU A 89 -0.65 -39.16 -7.03
CA LEU A 89 -1.51 -38.90 -8.19
C LEU A 89 -0.75 -38.89 -9.53
N SER A 90 0.55 -38.59 -9.50
CA SER A 90 1.41 -38.51 -10.69
C SER A 90 0.77 -37.75 -11.87
N ILE A 91 0.05 -36.66 -11.55
CA ILE A 91 -0.83 -35.91 -12.47
C ILE A 91 -0.11 -35.49 -13.74
N GLN A 92 1.11 -35.00 -13.59
CA GLN A 92 1.91 -34.55 -14.71
C GLN A 92 2.24 -35.65 -15.69
N LYS A 93 2.54 -36.86 -15.17
CA LYS A 93 2.88 -38.00 -16.01
C LYS A 93 1.64 -38.58 -16.72
N LYS A 94 0.47 -38.57 -16.04
CA LYS A 94 -0.78 -39.12 -16.56
C LYS A 94 -1.49 -38.18 -17.52
N TYR A 95 -1.53 -36.86 -17.20
CA TYR A 95 -2.36 -35.90 -17.91
C TYR A 95 -1.57 -34.80 -18.62
N GLY A 96 -0.26 -34.67 -18.36
CA GLY A 96 0.57 -33.60 -18.93
C GLY A 96 0.24 -32.21 -18.41
N VAL A 97 -0.45 -32.11 -17.26
CA VAL A 97 -0.79 -30.83 -16.59
C VAL A 97 -0.04 -30.69 -15.28
N SER A 98 0.21 -29.46 -14.85
CA SER A 98 0.93 -29.16 -13.62
C SER A 98 0.07 -28.36 -12.66
N ILE A 99 -0.07 -28.84 -11.43
CA ILE A 99 -0.62 -28.03 -10.35
C ILE A 99 0.50 -27.15 -9.81
N ILE A 100 0.32 -25.82 -9.89
CA ILE A 100 1.34 -24.86 -9.49
C ILE A 100 1.06 -24.28 -8.10
N GLU A 101 -0.23 -24.14 -7.73
CA GLU A 101 -0.66 -23.59 -6.46
C GLU A 101 -1.88 -24.34 -5.94
N ILE A 102 -1.93 -24.53 -4.62
CA ILE A 102 -3.09 -25.04 -3.89
C ILE A 102 -3.51 -23.95 -2.93
N ARG A 103 -4.72 -23.45 -3.10
CA ARG A 103 -5.28 -22.39 -2.26
C ARG A 103 -6.39 -22.95 -1.40
N ASN A 104 -6.30 -22.70 -0.10
CA ASN A 104 -7.34 -23.05 0.85
C ASN A 104 -8.00 -21.77 1.36
N GLU A 105 -9.32 -21.67 1.21
CA GLU A 105 -10.10 -20.55 1.72
C GLU A 105 -10.97 -21.03 2.89
N LYS A 106 -10.61 -20.63 4.12
CA LYS A 106 -11.42 -20.88 5.31
C LYS A 106 -12.30 -19.66 5.58
N LYS A 107 -13.61 -19.83 5.54
CA LYS A 107 -14.55 -18.82 6.01
C LYS A 107 -14.75 -18.97 7.52
N SER A 108 -14.60 -17.87 8.25
CA SER A 108 -14.99 -17.82 9.67
C SER A 108 -16.47 -18.16 9.83
N ARG A 109 -16.87 -18.72 10.99
CA ARG A 109 -18.26 -19.04 11.34
C ARG A 109 -19.26 -17.88 11.13
N LEU A 110 -18.79 -16.64 11.24
CA LEU A 110 -19.59 -15.43 11.03
C LEU A 110 -19.59 -14.93 9.57
N GLY A 111 -18.87 -15.59 8.64
CA GLY A 111 -18.81 -15.20 7.22
C GLY A 111 -18.08 -13.87 6.91
N LEU A 112 -17.69 -13.11 7.92
CA LEU A 112 -17.11 -11.78 7.80
C LEU A 112 -15.59 -11.81 7.56
N VAL A 113 -14.93 -12.89 7.95
CA VAL A 113 -13.48 -13.04 7.81
C VAL A 113 -13.19 -14.22 6.92
N LYS A 114 -12.48 -13.98 5.82
CA LYS A 114 -11.88 -15.03 5.00
C LYS A 114 -10.41 -15.15 5.40
N ASP A 115 -9.96 -16.36 5.60
CA ASP A 115 -8.55 -16.67 5.73
C ASP A 115 -8.11 -17.42 4.49
N VAL A 116 -7.17 -16.85 3.73
CA VAL A 116 -6.71 -17.38 2.44
C VAL A 116 -5.28 -17.84 2.64
N SER A 117 -5.03 -19.13 2.49
CA SER A 117 -3.70 -19.70 2.49
C SER A 117 -3.31 -20.06 1.07
N GLN A 118 -2.28 -19.42 0.54
CA GLN A 118 -1.66 -19.73 -0.76
C GLN A 118 -0.43 -20.57 -0.54
N ASN A 119 -0.45 -21.78 -1.06
CA ASN A 119 0.68 -22.69 -0.95
C ASN A 119 1.16 -23.13 -2.33
N MET A 120 2.47 -23.00 -2.56
CA MET A 120 3.08 -23.61 -3.73
C MET A 120 2.89 -25.11 -3.70
N ALA A 121 2.36 -25.68 -4.78
CA ALA A 121 2.14 -27.12 -4.86
C ALA A 121 3.47 -27.87 -4.82
N LYS A 122 3.71 -28.66 -3.78
CA LYS A 122 4.89 -29.55 -3.63
C LYS A 122 4.46 -31.01 -3.87
N SER A 123 5.39 -31.87 -4.20
CA SER A 123 5.10 -33.31 -4.39
C SER A 123 4.45 -33.94 -3.15
N SER A 124 4.76 -33.43 -1.95
CA SER A 124 4.20 -33.86 -0.68
C SER A 124 2.89 -33.15 -0.31
N SER A 125 2.43 -32.17 -1.09
CA SER A 125 1.19 -31.49 -0.79
C SER A 125 0.00 -32.41 -0.96
N THR A 126 -0.87 -32.45 0.05
CA THR A 126 -2.12 -33.21 0.04
C THR A 126 -3.28 -32.29 -0.38
N ILE A 127 -4.17 -32.81 -1.18
CA ILE A 127 -5.36 -32.08 -1.65
C ILE A 127 -6.52 -32.33 -0.69
N GLN A 128 -7.22 -31.26 -0.30
CA GLN A 128 -8.37 -31.31 0.58
C GLN A 128 -9.65 -30.86 -0.13
N VAL A 129 -10.78 -31.19 0.48
CA VAL A 129 -12.08 -30.70 0.02
C VAL A 129 -12.12 -29.16 0.13
N HIS A 130 -12.69 -28.50 -0.88
CA HIS A 130 -12.76 -27.05 -1.06
C HIS A 130 -11.42 -26.37 -1.39
N ASP A 131 -10.35 -27.11 -1.60
CA ASP A 131 -9.15 -26.52 -2.15
C ASP A 131 -9.40 -26.02 -3.56
N THR A 132 -8.81 -24.87 -3.87
CA THR A 132 -8.75 -24.33 -5.22
C THR A 132 -7.39 -24.65 -5.81
N LEU A 133 -7.39 -25.44 -6.88
CA LEU A 133 -6.19 -25.86 -7.59
C LEU A 133 -5.94 -24.94 -8.79
N TYR A 134 -4.77 -24.37 -8.87
CA TYR A 134 -4.28 -23.61 -10.03
C TYR A 134 -3.49 -24.57 -10.92
N ILE A 135 -4.02 -24.83 -12.10
CA ILE A 135 -3.51 -25.86 -13.01
C ILE A 135 -3.03 -25.19 -14.29
N LEU A 136 -1.77 -25.47 -14.63
CA LEU A 136 -1.12 -25.02 -15.84
C LEU A 136 -1.05 -26.19 -16.85
N GLY A 137 -1.49 -25.93 -18.09
CA GLY A 137 -1.44 -26.91 -19.18
C GLY A 137 -2.40 -26.58 -20.30
N GLU A 138 -2.46 -27.45 -21.33
CA GLU A 138 -3.40 -27.33 -22.42
C GLU A 138 -4.86 -27.52 -21.95
N GLU A 139 -5.79 -26.74 -22.45
CA GLU A 139 -7.18 -26.74 -21.99
C GLU A 139 -7.84 -28.14 -22.07
N GLU A 140 -7.61 -28.89 -23.16
CA GLU A 140 -8.17 -30.23 -23.34
C GLU A 140 -7.66 -31.22 -22.29
N LYS A 141 -6.37 -31.15 -21.99
CA LYS A 141 -5.75 -32.02 -20.97
C LYS A 141 -6.27 -31.69 -19.57
N MET A 142 -6.46 -30.39 -19.29
CA MET A 142 -7.03 -29.93 -18.01
C MET A 142 -8.51 -30.35 -17.88
N LYS A 143 -9.30 -30.25 -18.93
CA LYS A 143 -10.70 -30.71 -18.94
C LYS A 143 -10.79 -32.20 -18.64
N ARG A 144 -9.93 -33.02 -19.28
CA ARG A 144 -9.87 -34.46 -19.02
C ARG A 144 -9.53 -34.75 -17.57
N PHE A 145 -8.48 -34.12 -17.03
CA PHE A 145 -8.11 -34.24 -15.62
C PHE A 145 -9.25 -33.85 -14.69
N ALA A 146 -9.90 -32.70 -14.96
CA ALA A 146 -11.00 -32.22 -14.14
C ALA A 146 -12.23 -33.13 -14.19
N SER A 147 -12.53 -33.72 -15.35
CA SER A 147 -13.61 -34.68 -15.52
C SER A 147 -13.35 -35.96 -14.73
N ASP A 148 -12.15 -36.54 -14.85
CA ASP A 148 -11.81 -37.81 -14.21
C ASP A 148 -11.91 -37.72 -12.67
N TYR A 149 -11.56 -36.57 -12.09
CA TYR A 149 -11.65 -36.35 -10.63
C TYR A 149 -12.87 -35.56 -10.17
N GLY A 150 -13.81 -35.24 -11.07
CA GLY A 150 -15.01 -34.49 -10.75
C GLY A 150 -14.76 -33.06 -10.21
N LEU A 151 -13.74 -32.40 -10.71
CA LEU A 151 -13.39 -31.03 -10.34
C LEU A 151 -14.28 -30.02 -11.06
N ARG A 152 -14.56 -28.87 -10.43
CA ARG A 152 -15.39 -27.84 -11.03
C ARG A 152 -14.56 -26.62 -11.42
N LYS A 153 -14.56 -26.27 -12.73
CA LYS A 153 -13.91 -25.05 -13.23
C LYS A 153 -14.57 -23.82 -12.61
N MET A 154 -13.78 -22.91 -12.07
CA MET A 154 -14.27 -21.62 -11.58
C MET A 154 -14.32 -20.63 -12.74
N LYS A 155 -15.38 -19.82 -12.77
CA LYS A 155 -15.52 -18.68 -13.69
C LYS A 155 -14.77 -17.50 -13.08
N ASP A 156 -14.23 -16.66 -13.95
CA ASP A 156 -13.49 -15.43 -13.67
C ASP A 156 -12.16 -15.58 -12.92
N VAL A 157 -11.13 -15.10 -13.56
CA VAL A 157 -9.77 -15.30 -13.13
C VAL A 157 -9.11 -13.94 -12.91
N LYS A 158 -9.31 -13.39 -11.72
CA LYS A 158 -8.30 -12.49 -11.19
C LYS A 158 -7.30 -13.34 -10.43
N ILE A 159 -6.04 -13.30 -10.83
CA ILE A 159 -4.97 -13.98 -10.10
C ILE A 159 -4.54 -13.03 -8.99
N ASP A 160 -4.80 -13.42 -7.75
CA ASP A 160 -4.37 -12.64 -6.58
C ASP A 160 -2.99 -13.13 -6.13
N PHE A 161 -2.08 -12.22 -5.86
CA PHE A 161 -0.68 -12.50 -5.53
C PHE A 161 -0.39 -12.20 -4.06
N TYR A 162 -1.10 -12.83 -3.12
CA TYR A 162 -0.92 -12.55 -1.69
C TYR A 162 0.45 -13.02 -1.17
N ASP A 163 0.65 -14.32 -1.06
CA ASP A 163 1.88 -14.93 -0.54
C ASP A 163 2.84 -15.36 -1.64
N LEU A 164 2.30 -15.64 -2.83
CA LEU A 164 3.03 -15.98 -4.03
C LEU A 164 3.05 -14.80 -5.00
N GLY A 165 4.20 -14.49 -5.54
CA GLY A 165 4.39 -13.43 -6.52
C GLY A 165 4.86 -13.94 -7.87
N LEU A 166 4.93 -13.01 -8.83
CA LEU A 166 5.52 -13.21 -10.16
C LEU A 166 6.68 -12.25 -10.35
N THR A 167 7.72 -12.71 -11.06
CA THR A 167 8.80 -11.85 -11.53
C THR A 167 9.42 -12.43 -12.82
N GLU A 168 10.07 -11.58 -13.59
CA GLU A 168 10.86 -11.98 -14.75
C GLU A 168 12.32 -12.11 -14.36
N ILE A 169 12.95 -13.23 -14.76
CA ILE A 169 14.39 -13.45 -14.61
C ILE A 169 15.02 -13.76 -15.96
N VAL A 170 16.21 -13.25 -16.20
CA VAL A 170 16.97 -13.50 -17.44
C VAL A 170 18.09 -14.49 -17.16
N VAL A 171 18.21 -15.52 -18.00
CA VAL A 171 19.27 -16.52 -17.91
C VAL A 171 20.59 -15.89 -18.36
N MET A 172 21.58 -15.87 -17.44
CA MET A 172 22.89 -15.28 -17.70
C MET A 172 23.79 -16.20 -18.53
N PRO A 173 24.78 -15.65 -19.30
CA PRO A 173 25.78 -16.44 -20.00
C PRO A 173 26.59 -17.38 -19.08
N THR A 174 26.75 -16.98 -17.82
CA THR A 174 27.45 -17.72 -16.78
C THR A 174 26.59 -18.76 -16.07
N SER A 175 25.30 -18.85 -16.45
CA SER A 175 24.33 -19.74 -15.79
C SER A 175 24.65 -21.21 -15.97
N ASN A 176 24.69 -21.94 -14.87
CA ASN A 176 24.81 -23.40 -14.87
C ASN A 176 23.55 -24.12 -15.40
N PHE A 177 22.48 -23.40 -15.65
CA PHE A 177 21.21 -23.92 -16.15
C PHE A 177 21.05 -23.75 -17.67
N ALA A 178 21.92 -22.98 -18.31
CA ALA A 178 21.91 -22.84 -19.75
C ALA A 178 22.15 -24.18 -20.44
N GLY A 179 21.29 -24.53 -21.43
CA GLY A 179 21.32 -25.80 -22.12
C GLY A 179 20.57 -26.97 -21.45
N LEU A 180 20.18 -26.83 -20.17
CA LEU A 180 19.36 -27.84 -19.48
C LEU A 180 17.89 -27.67 -19.86
N ARG A 181 17.11 -28.76 -19.78
CA ARG A 181 15.64 -28.65 -19.81
C ARG A 181 15.13 -28.09 -18.49
N ILE A 182 14.05 -27.33 -18.54
CA ILE A 182 13.44 -26.75 -17.31
C ILE A 182 13.09 -27.83 -16.29
N GLY A 183 12.63 -29.02 -16.76
CA GLY A 183 12.38 -30.18 -15.90
C GLY A 183 13.65 -30.70 -15.19
N ASP A 184 14.78 -30.75 -15.89
CA ASP A 184 16.05 -31.23 -15.35
C ASP A 184 16.73 -30.23 -14.44
N ALA A 185 16.49 -28.94 -14.67
CA ALA A 185 16.99 -27.84 -13.85
C ALA A 185 16.45 -27.86 -12.40
N ASN A 186 15.31 -28.54 -12.17
CA ASN A 186 14.68 -28.70 -10.84
C ASN A 186 14.51 -27.39 -10.07
N LEU A 187 14.15 -26.30 -10.74
CA LEU A 187 14.08 -24.95 -10.17
C LEU A 187 13.11 -24.88 -8.98
N ARG A 188 12.01 -25.64 -9.03
CA ARG A 188 11.05 -25.76 -7.92
C ARG A 188 11.71 -26.29 -6.64
N LYS A 189 12.55 -27.32 -6.75
CA LYS A 189 13.20 -27.95 -5.59
C LYS A 189 14.38 -27.11 -5.07
N ARG A 190 15.13 -26.46 -5.97
CA ARG A 190 16.34 -25.70 -5.61
C ARG A 190 16.03 -24.30 -5.09
N PHE A 191 15.12 -23.59 -5.75
CA PHE A 191 14.85 -22.18 -5.48
C PHE A 191 13.41 -21.91 -5.02
N GLY A 192 12.55 -22.92 -4.96
CA GLY A 192 11.14 -22.73 -4.57
C GLY A 192 10.35 -21.91 -5.60
N ILE A 193 10.65 -22.04 -6.90
CA ILE A 193 9.98 -21.30 -7.96
C ILE A 193 9.41 -22.22 -9.04
N ASN A 194 8.30 -21.81 -9.63
CA ASN A 194 7.72 -22.41 -10.83
C ASN A 194 8.00 -21.52 -12.04
N VAL A 195 8.35 -22.12 -13.18
CA VAL A 195 8.41 -21.42 -14.46
C VAL A 195 7.02 -21.49 -15.09
N LEU A 196 6.42 -20.33 -15.37
CA LEU A 196 5.11 -20.22 -15.99
C LEU A 196 5.16 -19.89 -17.48
N GLY A 197 6.29 -19.37 -17.96
CA GLY A 197 6.51 -19.04 -19.34
C GLY A 197 7.98 -18.71 -19.63
N VAL A 198 8.36 -18.82 -20.88
CA VAL A 198 9.68 -18.44 -21.40
C VAL A 198 9.47 -17.47 -22.54
N LYS A 199 10.10 -16.30 -22.48
CA LYS A 199 10.18 -15.35 -23.59
C LYS A 199 11.55 -15.46 -24.23
N ARG A 200 11.58 -15.79 -25.51
CA ARG A 200 12.77 -15.90 -26.33
C ARG A 200 12.67 -14.95 -27.53
N GLY A 201 13.38 -13.84 -27.47
CA GLY A 201 13.16 -12.74 -28.41
C GLY A 201 11.74 -12.21 -28.29
N ASP A 202 10.95 -12.31 -29.36
CA ASP A 202 9.55 -11.89 -29.39
C ASP A 202 8.56 -13.05 -29.23
N GLU A 203 9.04 -14.28 -29.07
CA GLU A 203 8.21 -15.48 -28.92
C GLU A 203 7.97 -15.81 -27.45
N TYR A 204 6.70 -16.12 -27.09
CA TYR A 204 6.29 -16.56 -25.77
C TYR A 204 5.97 -18.05 -25.78
N ILE A 205 6.73 -18.82 -25.03
CA ILE A 205 6.57 -20.27 -24.88
C ILE A 205 5.90 -20.51 -23.53
N THR A 206 4.64 -20.93 -23.54
CA THR A 206 3.84 -21.22 -22.34
C THR A 206 3.42 -22.68 -22.26
N GLU A 207 3.62 -23.44 -23.36
CA GLU A 207 3.29 -24.84 -23.46
C GLU A 207 4.54 -25.72 -23.36
N ASN A 208 4.36 -26.95 -22.89
CA ASN A 208 5.41 -27.97 -22.78
C ASN A 208 6.73 -27.50 -22.14
N LEU A 209 6.61 -26.59 -21.16
CA LEU A 209 7.74 -25.92 -20.52
C LEU A 209 8.79 -26.87 -19.96
N ILE A 210 8.38 -28.05 -19.47
CA ILE A 210 9.29 -29.02 -18.85
C ILE A 210 10.30 -29.56 -19.83
N ALA A 211 9.90 -29.79 -21.10
CA ALA A 211 10.77 -30.27 -22.17
C ALA A 211 11.59 -29.12 -22.80
N THR A 212 11.22 -27.89 -22.54
CA THR A 212 11.88 -26.71 -23.10
C THR A 212 13.30 -26.55 -22.54
N LYS A 213 14.29 -26.40 -23.43
CA LYS A 213 15.68 -26.13 -23.08
C LYS A 213 15.85 -24.63 -22.80
N LEU A 214 16.58 -24.31 -21.74
CA LEU A 214 16.96 -22.96 -21.39
C LEU A 214 18.13 -22.48 -22.26
N HIS A 215 18.02 -21.29 -22.85
CA HIS A 215 19.10 -20.65 -23.58
C HIS A 215 19.54 -19.38 -22.84
N VAL A 216 20.78 -18.99 -23.07
CA VAL A 216 21.30 -17.71 -22.61
C VAL A 216 20.46 -16.58 -23.19
N GLY A 217 20.05 -15.65 -22.34
CA GLY A 217 19.20 -14.52 -22.73
C GLY A 217 17.70 -14.85 -22.73
N ASP A 218 17.28 -16.10 -22.48
CA ASP A 218 15.86 -16.39 -22.25
C ASP A 218 15.37 -15.64 -21.01
N MET A 219 14.19 -15.06 -21.14
CA MET A 219 13.49 -14.42 -20.04
C MET A 219 12.43 -15.38 -19.50
N LEU A 220 12.53 -15.75 -18.24
CA LEU A 220 11.61 -16.70 -17.60
C LEU A 220 10.64 -15.93 -16.73
N LEU A 221 9.35 -16.13 -16.93
CA LEU A 221 8.34 -15.73 -15.98
C LEU A 221 8.25 -16.80 -14.90
N VAL A 222 8.55 -16.41 -13.66
CA VAL A 222 8.60 -17.32 -12.52
C VAL A 222 7.63 -16.90 -11.42
N GLN A 223 6.99 -17.90 -10.81
CA GLN A 223 6.14 -17.75 -9.62
C GLN A 223 6.83 -18.37 -8.42
N GLY A 224 6.75 -17.74 -7.28
CA GLY A 224 7.26 -18.24 -6.02
C GLY A 224 6.84 -17.40 -4.82
N GLU A 225 7.17 -17.87 -3.63
CA GLU A 225 7.05 -17.04 -2.42
C GLU A 225 7.92 -15.79 -2.58
N TRP A 226 7.43 -14.64 -2.10
CA TRP A 226 8.13 -13.37 -2.25
C TRP A 226 9.57 -13.41 -1.68
N THR A 227 9.79 -14.15 -0.60
CA THR A 227 11.11 -14.37 -0.02
C THR A 227 12.04 -15.13 -0.96
N ASN A 228 11.54 -16.17 -1.63
CA ASN A 228 12.31 -16.95 -2.59
C ASN A 228 12.65 -16.15 -3.84
N LEU A 229 11.69 -15.33 -4.32
CA LEU A 229 11.91 -14.43 -5.45
C LEU A 229 12.95 -13.34 -5.12
N ALA A 230 12.96 -12.83 -3.88
CA ALA A 230 13.97 -11.88 -3.43
C ALA A 230 15.36 -12.53 -3.36
N HIS A 231 15.45 -13.80 -2.90
CA HIS A 231 16.70 -14.54 -2.89
C HIS A 231 17.28 -14.81 -4.28
N LEU A 232 16.45 -14.92 -5.32
CA LEU A 232 16.96 -15.04 -6.70
C LEU A 232 17.81 -13.83 -7.11
N ALA A 233 17.49 -12.65 -6.61
CA ALA A 233 18.23 -11.42 -6.91
C ALA A 233 19.67 -11.43 -6.34
N THR A 234 19.96 -12.30 -5.37
CA THR A 234 21.31 -12.46 -4.81
C THR A 234 22.20 -13.40 -5.64
N ASP A 235 21.62 -14.29 -6.47
CA ASP A 235 22.34 -15.21 -7.35
C ASP A 235 22.58 -14.57 -8.73
N THR A 236 23.46 -13.57 -8.77
CA THR A 236 23.80 -12.84 -10.00
C THR A 236 24.60 -13.65 -11.00
N SER A 237 25.08 -14.85 -10.66
CA SER A 237 25.81 -15.73 -11.57
C SER A 237 24.90 -16.48 -12.53
N ASN A 238 23.69 -16.81 -12.09
CA ASN A 238 22.73 -17.60 -12.87
C ASN A 238 21.66 -16.74 -13.54
N TRP A 239 21.18 -15.71 -12.84
CA TRP A 239 20.05 -14.87 -13.30
C TRP A 239 20.25 -13.39 -13.05
N VAL A 240 19.53 -12.60 -13.83
CA VAL A 240 19.23 -11.20 -13.49
C VAL A 240 17.73 -11.11 -13.28
N VAL A 241 17.31 -10.66 -12.10
CA VAL A 241 15.91 -10.33 -11.81
C VAL A 241 15.61 -8.93 -12.34
N ILE A 242 14.61 -8.80 -13.22
CA ILE A 242 14.31 -7.52 -13.88
C ILE A 242 13.60 -6.56 -12.95
N ASP A 243 12.71 -7.07 -12.12
CA ASP A 243 11.92 -6.31 -11.14
C ASP A 243 12.54 -6.36 -9.75
N GLN A 244 11.93 -5.62 -8.83
CA GLN A 244 12.29 -5.65 -7.41
C GLN A 244 11.19 -6.38 -6.62
N PRO A 245 11.27 -7.72 -6.47
CA PRO A 245 10.22 -8.52 -5.86
C PRO A 245 9.81 -8.01 -4.47
N GLU A 246 10.76 -7.56 -3.66
CA GLU A 246 10.49 -7.01 -2.32
C GLU A 246 9.59 -5.77 -2.38
N LYS A 247 9.90 -4.83 -3.28
CA LYS A 247 9.07 -3.62 -3.45
C LYS A 247 7.71 -3.91 -4.06
N THR A 248 7.62 -4.95 -4.87
CA THR A 248 6.36 -5.40 -5.46
C THR A 248 5.51 -6.11 -4.40
N ALA A 249 6.13 -6.92 -3.54
CA ALA A 249 5.48 -7.56 -2.40
C ALA A 249 4.85 -6.54 -1.45
N ASP A 250 5.54 -5.43 -1.17
CA ASP A 250 5.05 -4.36 -0.29
C ASP A 250 3.81 -3.63 -0.85
N LYS A 251 3.58 -3.70 -2.17
CA LYS A 251 2.43 -3.08 -2.84
C LYS A 251 1.20 -3.98 -2.92
N VAL A 252 1.34 -5.27 -2.68
CA VAL A 252 0.24 -6.23 -2.76
C VAL A 252 -0.67 -6.08 -1.54
N LEU A 253 -1.92 -5.73 -1.78
CA LEU A 253 -2.94 -5.52 -0.76
C LEU A 253 -3.55 -6.86 -0.33
N LEU A 254 -3.80 -7.00 0.98
CA LEU A 254 -4.52 -8.14 1.55
C LEU A 254 -6.03 -7.81 1.59
N ASP A 255 -6.66 -7.72 0.41
CA ASP A 255 -8.05 -7.26 0.28
C ASP A 255 -9.04 -8.06 1.13
N TYR A 256 -8.79 -9.35 1.31
CA TYR A 256 -9.62 -10.21 2.15
C TYR A 256 -9.61 -9.83 3.64
N LYS A 257 -8.59 -9.06 4.10
CA LYS A 257 -8.50 -8.53 5.48
C LYS A 257 -9.10 -7.11 5.61
N ALA A 258 -9.46 -6.47 4.51
CA ALA A 258 -10.01 -5.11 4.52
C ALA A 258 -11.22 -4.93 5.47
N PRO A 259 -12.22 -5.84 5.52
CA PRO A 259 -13.34 -5.68 6.45
C PRO A 259 -12.92 -5.76 7.92
N VAL A 260 -11.90 -6.57 8.24
CA VAL A 260 -11.35 -6.66 9.61
C VAL A 260 -10.63 -5.38 9.98
N ALA A 261 -9.79 -4.86 9.10
CA ALA A 261 -9.09 -3.59 9.31
C ALA A 261 -10.07 -2.43 9.47
N ALA A 262 -11.13 -2.38 8.65
CA ALA A 262 -12.18 -1.37 8.75
C ALA A 262 -12.94 -1.46 10.10
N ALA A 263 -13.26 -2.66 10.56
CA ALA A 263 -13.91 -2.86 11.85
C ALA A 263 -13.03 -2.40 13.02
N ILE A 264 -11.73 -2.70 13.00
CA ILE A 264 -10.77 -2.23 14.01
C ILE A 264 -10.66 -0.70 13.99
N MET A 265 -10.62 -0.10 12.79
CA MET A 265 -10.55 1.35 12.66
C MET A 265 -11.83 2.04 13.18
N LEU A 266 -13.01 1.48 12.89
CA LEU A 266 -14.28 1.97 13.44
C LEU A 266 -14.35 1.82 14.96
N LEU A 267 -13.86 0.71 15.51
CA LEU A 267 -13.73 0.51 16.94
C LEU A 267 -12.82 1.57 17.57
N MET A 268 -11.67 1.84 16.98
CA MET A 268 -10.74 2.88 17.43
C MET A 268 -11.43 4.25 17.48
N ILE A 269 -12.12 4.63 16.39
CA ILE A 269 -12.85 5.89 16.32
C ILE A 269 -13.93 5.93 17.40
N ALA A 270 -14.69 4.85 17.59
CA ALA A 270 -15.71 4.76 18.65
C ALA A 270 -15.10 4.97 20.04
N MET A 271 -13.96 4.34 20.34
CA MET A 271 -13.24 4.54 21.60
C MET A 271 -12.74 5.98 21.81
N MET A 272 -12.47 6.72 20.72
CA MET A 272 -12.01 8.11 20.82
C MET A 272 -13.15 9.13 20.86
N VAL A 273 -14.32 8.76 20.32
CA VAL A 273 -15.48 9.68 20.18
C VAL A 273 -16.43 9.61 21.38
N PHE A 274 -16.63 8.40 21.92
CA PHE A 274 -17.59 8.21 22.99
C PHE A 274 -16.96 8.40 24.37
N ASP A 275 -17.31 9.52 25.04
CA ASP A 275 -16.78 9.90 26.36
C ASP A 275 -17.13 8.90 27.49
N PHE A 276 -18.13 8.03 27.28
CA PHE A 276 -18.46 6.99 28.26
C PHE A 276 -17.44 5.83 28.30
N ILE A 277 -16.55 5.73 27.29
CA ILE A 277 -15.47 4.77 27.26
C ILE A 277 -14.25 5.44 27.93
N PRO A 278 -13.82 5.02 29.13
CA PRO A 278 -12.74 5.68 29.87
C PRO A 278 -11.35 5.28 29.31
N VAL A 279 -11.12 5.53 28.04
CA VAL A 279 -9.87 5.20 27.34
C VAL A 279 -9.28 6.48 26.74
N ALA A 280 -8.03 6.78 27.12
CA ALA A 280 -7.33 7.90 26.53
C ALA A 280 -7.14 7.68 25.02
N PRO A 281 -7.23 8.72 24.17
CA PRO A 281 -7.08 8.59 22.73
C PRO A 281 -5.80 7.87 22.28
N VAL A 282 -4.70 8.12 22.96
CA VAL A 282 -3.41 7.44 22.70
C VAL A 282 -3.52 5.93 22.94
N THR A 283 -4.18 5.53 24.03
CA THR A 283 -4.40 4.12 24.35
C THR A 283 -5.30 3.44 23.33
N ALA A 284 -6.34 4.12 22.85
CA ALA A 284 -7.22 3.61 21.78
C ALA A 284 -6.43 3.32 20.49
N VAL A 285 -5.53 4.22 20.09
CA VAL A 285 -4.67 4.03 18.92
C VAL A 285 -3.71 2.84 19.11
N ILE A 286 -3.09 2.72 20.29
CA ILE A 286 -2.19 1.59 20.59
C ILE A 286 -2.94 0.27 20.53
N ILE A 287 -4.13 0.18 21.15
CA ILE A 287 -4.98 -1.01 21.11
C ILE A 287 -5.33 -1.38 19.66
N ALA A 288 -5.76 -0.41 18.87
CA ALA A 288 -6.07 -0.63 17.45
C ALA A 288 -4.84 -1.10 16.67
N GLY A 289 -3.68 -0.50 16.89
CA GLY A 289 -2.42 -0.92 16.27
C GLY A 289 -2.07 -2.38 16.59
N LEU A 290 -2.17 -2.77 17.86
CA LEU A 290 -1.94 -4.15 18.30
C LEU A 290 -2.98 -5.11 17.68
N LEU A 291 -4.26 -4.73 17.68
CA LEU A 291 -5.32 -5.53 17.08
C LEU A 291 -5.10 -5.76 15.57
N THR A 292 -4.62 -4.77 14.82
CA THR A 292 -4.33 -4.94 13.38
C THR A 292 -3.21 -5.94 13.14
N VAL A 293 -2.19 -5.97 14.01
CA VAL A 293 -1.09 -6.95 13.93
C VAL A 293 -1.59 -8.35 14.29
N PHE A 294 -2.30 -8.52 15.41
CA PHE A 294 -2.81 -9.81 15.85
C PHE A 294 -3.90 -10.38 14.92
N ALA A 295 -4.71 -9.53 14.31
CA ALA A 295 -5.69 -9.95 13.30
C ALA A 295 -5.07 -10.36 11.95
N GLY A 296 -3.75 -10.24 11.80
CA GLY A 296 -3.04 -10.59 10.59
C GLY A 296 -3.36 -9.64 9.43
N CYS A 297 -3.62 -8.36 9.70
CA CYS A 297 -3.78 -7.34 8.66
C CYS A 297 -2.43 -6.97 8.01
N PHE A 298 -1.33 -7.31 8.68
CA PHE A 298 0.03 -7.26 8.14
C PHE A 298 0.55 -8.68 7.90
N ARG A 299 1.39 -8.87 6.89
CA ARG A 299 1.99 -10.18 6.57
C ARG A 299 2.88 -10.70 7.70
N ASN A 300 3.64 -9.81 8.31
CA ASN A 300 4.50 -10.09 9.44
C ASN A 300 4.69 -8.81 10.27
N VAL A 301 5.28 -8.96 11.44
CA VAL A 301 5.56 -7.85 12.36
C VAL A 301 6.52 -6.84 11.73
N GLU A 302 7.48 -7.30 10.92
CA GLU A 302 8.44 -6.44 10.23
C GLU A 302 7.74 -5.51 9.21
N ALA A 303 6.76 -6.01 8.47
CA ALA A 303 5.94 -5.20 7.57
C ALA A 303 5.19 -4.10 8.34
N ALA A 304 4.67 -4.40 9.53
CA ALA A 304 4.05 -3.39 10.40
C ALA A 304 5.08 -2.32 10.85
N TYR A 305 6.28 -2.73 11.25
CA TYR A 305 7.35 -1.80 11.62
C TYR A 305 7.77 -0.88 10.47
N LYS A 306 7.83 -1.39 9.23
CA LYS A 306 8.17 -0.60 8.03
C LYS A 306 7.13 0.48 7.70
N THR A 307 5.87 0.34 8.15
CA THR A 307 4.83 1.36 7.95
C THR A 307 4.93 2.51 8.94
N ILE A 308 5.66 2.35 10.04
CA ILE A 308 5.86 3.38 11.05
C ILE A 308 6.79 4.46 10.47
N ASN A 309 6.32 5.69 10.46
CA ASN A 309 7.17 6.83 10.08
C ASN A 309 8.10 7.23 11.26
N TRP A 310 9.20 6.49 11.38
CA TRP A 310 10.20 6.70 12.43
C TRP A 310 10.83 8.10 12.39
N GLU A 311 10.97 8.65 11.19
CA GLU A 311 11.51 10.00 11.00
C GLU A 311 10.64 11.04 11.73
N SER A 312 9.32 10.96 11.56
CA SER A 312 8.38 11.84 12.27
C SER A 312 8.40 11.62 13.78
N ILE A 313 8.48 10.37 14.26
CA ILE A 313 8.54 10.07 15.71
C ILE A 313 9.82 10.64 16.33
N VAL A 314 10.98 10.39 15.72
CA VAL A 314 12.26 10.89 16.20
C VAL A 314 12.29 12.41 16.16
N LEU A 315 11.76 13.01 15.09
CA LEU A 315 11.68 14.47 14.96
C LEU A 315 10.84 15.08 16.09
N ILE A 316 9.65 14.56 16.35
CA ILE A 316 8.77 15.03 17.44
C ILE A 316 9.48 14.88 18.78
N ALA A 317 10.06 13.71 19.06
CA ALA A 317 10.77 13.46 20.31
C ALA A 317 11.95 14.39 20.52
N ALA A 318 12.69 14.72 19.44
CA ALA A 318 13.82 15.66 19.51
C ALA A 318 13.39 17.12 19.64
N MET A 319 12.22 17.48 19.09
CA MET A 319 11.71 18.86 19.14
C MET A 319 11.00 19.20 20.46
N MET A 320 10.53 18.21 21.23
CA MET A 320 9.91 18.47 22.53
C MET A 320 10.87 19.17 23.52
N PRO A 321 12.12 18.74 23.70
CA PRO A 321 13.09 19.47 24.51
C PRO A 321 13.37 20.89 23.99
N MET A 322 13.36 21.10 22.67
CA MET A 322 13.51 22.43 22.07
C MET A 322 12.37 23.35 22.45
N SER A 323 11.11 22.89 22.40
CA SER A 323 9.94 23.65 22.88
C SER A 323 10.09 24.04 24.36
N THR A 324 10.48 23.10 25.21
CA THR A 324 10.76 23.37 26.64
C THR A 324 11.92 24.36 26.85
N ALA A 325 12.94 24.28 26.01
CA ALA A 325 14.06 25.24 26.06
C ALA A 325 13.60 26.66 25.67
N LEU A 326 12.79 26.80 24.62
CA LEU A 326 12.19 28.08 24.19
C LEU A 326 11.34 28.72 25.30
N GLU A 327 10.56 27.91 26.03
CA GLU A 327 9.78 28.39 27.16
C GLU A 327 10.68 28.82 28.35
N LYS A 328 11.63 27.95 28.75
CA LYS A 328 12.51 28.21 29.92
C LYS A 328 13.48 29.35 29.70
N THR A 329 13.94 29.57 28.47
CA THR A 329 14.81 30.69 28.12
C THR A 329 14.07 32.01 27.91
N GLY A 330 12.75 31.97 27.86
CA GLY A 330 11.91 33.14 27.53
C GLY A 330 11.95 33.52 26.04
N ALA A 331 12.60 32.72 25.18
CA ALA A 331 12.67 33.02 23.74
C ALA A 331 11.29 33.04 23.08
N SER A 332 10.38 32.13 23.47
CA SER A 332 8.98 32.15 23.01
C SER A 332 8.25 33.44 23.43
N ALA A 333 8.52 33.94 24.64
CA ALA A 333 7.97 35.19 25.13
C ALA A 333 8.48 36.40 24.32
N LEU A 334 9.79 36.43 24.00
CA LEU A 334 10.38 37.50 23.18
C LEU A 334 9.78 37.57 21.78
N VAL A 335 9.63 36.39 21.11
CA VAL A 335 9.03 36.35 19.77
C VAL A 335 7.55 36.70 19.82
N SER A 336 6.80 36.19 20.82
CA SER A 336 5.38 36.55 20.99
C SER A 336 5.20 38.01 21.30
N GLN A 337 6.06 38.59 22.16
CA GLN A 337 6.02 40.04 22.50
C GLN A 337 6.28 40.89 21.25
N GLY A 338 7.25 40.54 20.41
CA GLY A 338 7.49 41.22 19.15
C GLY A 338 6.28 41.18 18.20
N LEU A 339 5.58 40.02 18.13
CA LEU A 339 4.35 39.89 17.37
C LEU A 339 3.20 40.70 17.99
N VAL A 340 3.04 40.68 19.31
CA VAL A 340 2.00 41.43 20.02
C VAL A 340 2.24 42.96 19.95
N GLU A 341 3.48 43.42 20.10
CA GLU A 341 3.83 44.83 19.95
C GLU A 341 3.57 45.37 18.53
N SER A 342 3.89 44.54 17.52
CA SER A 342 3.70 44.96 16.12
C SER A 342 2.26 44.83 15.62
N LEU A 343 1.50 43.83 16.05
CA LEU A 343 0.18 43.51 15.52
C LEU A 343 -0.95 43.57 16.56
N GLY A 344 -0.61 43.49 17.85
CA GLY A 344 -1.61 43.45 18.93
C GLY A 344 -2.43 44.71 19.07
N SER A 345 -1.84 45.88 18.74
CA SER A 345 -2.56 47.18 18.70
C SER A 345 -3.68 47.18 17.63
N MET A 346 -3.58 46.31 16.61
CA MET A 346 -4.58 46.16 15.55
C MET A 346 -5.68 45.17 15.93
N GLY A 347 -5.58 44.56 17.11
CA GLY A 347 -6.56 43.61 17.66
C GLY A 347 -6.19 42.15 17.51
N PRO A 348 -6.93 41.22 18.21
CA PRO A 348 -6.63 39.80 18.25
C PRO A 348 -6.64 39.13 16.86
N THR A 349 -7.49 39.58 15.96
CA THR A 349 -7.62 39.07 14.59
C THR A 349 -6.36 39.33 13.75
N ALA A 350 -5.76 40.54 13.90
CA ALA A 350 -4.51 40.87 13.21
C ALA A 350 -3.35 40.04 13.74
N LEU A 351 -3.31 39.82 15.05
CA LEU A 351 -2.30 38.94 15.67
C LEU A 351 -2.47 37.48 15.22
N LEU A 352 -3.72 37.00 15.14
CA LEU A 352 -4.04 35.67 14.60
C LEU A 352 -3.53 35.51 13.16
N ALA A 353 -3.77 36.51 12.30
CA ALA A 353 -3.26 36.54 10.94
C ALA A 353 -1.73 36.49 10.92
N GLY A 354 -1.07 37.31 11.75
CA GLY A 354 0.39 37.31 11.88
C GLY A 354 0.94 35.96 12.24
N ILE A 355 0.36 35.27 13.21
CA ILE A 355 0.75 33.91 13.60
C ILE A 355 0.52 32.91 12.45
N TYR A 356 -0.65 32.96 11.78
CA TYR A 356 -0.91 32.07 10.64
C TYR A 356 0.13 32.27 9.53
N PHE A 357 0.34 33.50 9.07
CA PHE A 357 1.23 33.78 7.95
C PHE A 357 2.71 33.51 8.28
N THR A 358 3.14 33.83 9.51
CA THR A 358 4.50 33.49 9.99
C THR A 358 4.71 31.97 9.99
N THR A 359 3.75 31.22 10.53
CA THR A 359 3.78 29.76 10.53
C THR A 359 3.79 29.21 9.10
N SER A 360 2.93 29.76 8.24
CA SER A 360 2.81 29.35 6.84
C SER A 360 4.07 29.67 6.01
N LEU A 361 4.78 30.73 6.33
CA LEU A 361 6.07 31.05 5.72
C LEU A 361 7.17 30.11 6.22
N MET A 362 7.24 29.85 7.53
CA MET A 362 8.23 28.95 8.11
C MET A 362 8.14 27.52 7.57
N THR A 363 6.94 26.99 7.40
CA THR A 363 6.72 25.63 6.90
C THR A 363 7.13 25.44 5.44
N MET A 364 7.39 26.50 4.68
CA MET A 364 7.97 26.39 3.34
C MET A 364 9.43 25.95 3.35
N PHE A 365 10.15 26.20 4.46
CA PHE A 365 11.58 25.94 4.62
C PHE A 365 11.86 24.83 5.64
N VAL A 366 10.97 24.65 6.60
CA VAL A 366 11.06 23.68 7.69
C VAL A 366 9.91 22.68 7.58
N SER A 367 10.06 21.45 8.10
CA SER A 367 8.95 20.48 8.07
C SER A 367 7.72 20.99 8.83
N ASN A 368 6.53 20.59 8.40
CA ASN A 368 5.25 21.00 9.01
C ASN A 368 5.21 20.68 10.50
N THR A 369 5.68 19.50 10.89
CA THR A 369 5.71 19.07 12.29
C THR A 369 6.63 19.94 13.13
N ALA A 370 7.85 20.22 12.65
CA ALA A 370 8.79 21.08 13.35
C ALA A 370 8.25 22.52 13.49
N THR A 371 7.68 23.07 12.43
CA THR A 371 7.06 24.38 12.44
C THR A 371 5.90 24.46 13.45
N ALA A 372 5.03 23.46 13.48
CA ALA A 372 3.91 23.43 14.43
C ALA A 372 4.40 23.38 15.89
N VAL A 373 5.41 22.54 16.17
CA VAL A 373 5.97 22.39 17.53
C VAL A 373 6.66 23.69 17.99
N LEU A 374 7.33 24.40 17.09
CA LEU A 374 7.99 25.68 17.41
C LEU A 374 6.98 26.82 17.60
N MET A 375 5.96 26.89 16.75
CA MET A 375 5.00 28.00 16.75
C MET A 375 3.90 27.86 17.79
N ALA A 376 3.56 26.62 18.24
CA ALA A 376 2.48 26.42 19.20
C ALA A 376 2.73 27.11 20.56
N PRO A 377 3.90 27.02 21.20
CA PRO A 377 4.19 27.76 22.43
C PRO A 377 4.12 29.27 22.22
N ILE A 378 4.64 29.78 21.09
CA ILE A 378 4.61 31.20 20.75
C ILE A 378 3.16 31.69 20.63
N ALA A 379 2.32 30.96 19.91
CA ALA A 379 0.91 31.25 19.74
C ALA A 379 0.14 31.24 21.08
N LEU A 380 0.45 30.26 21.94
CA LEU A 380 -0.14 30.14 23.28
C LEU A 380 0.18 31.37 24.14
N VAL A 381 1.46 31.73 24.21
CA VAL A 381 1.91 32.89 24.99
C VAL A 381 1.32 34.21 24.42
N ALA A 382 1.29 34.37 23.10
CA ALA A 382 0.70 35.54 22.45
C ALA A 382 -0.79 35.67 22.76
N ALA A 383 -1.55 34.58 22.73
CA ALA A 383 -2.97 34.56 23.10
C ALA A 383 -3.19 34.96 24.56
N GLN A 384 -2.34 34.45 25.47
CA GLN A 384 -2.38 34.78 26.90
C GLN A 384 -2.06 36.27 27.16
N GLN A 385 -1.08 36.85 26.47
CA GLN A 385 -0.71 38.24 26.60
C GLN A 385 -1.83 39.20 26.19
N VAL A 386 -2.63 38.84 25.19
CA VAL A 386 -3.78 39.62 24.74
C VAL A 386 -5.05 39.27 25.54
N GLY A 387 -5.00 38.26 26.40
CA GLY A 387 -6.13 37.84 27.26
C GLY A 387 -7.26 37.13 26.52
N VAL A 388 -6.94 36.42 25.42
CA VAL A 388 -7.92 35.72 24.61
C VAL A 388 -7.71 34.19 24.66
N SER A 389 -8.75 33.45 24.26
CA SER A 389 -8.70 31.98 24.21
C SER A 389 -7.62 31.50 23.21
N PRO A 390 -6.74 30.56 23.59
CA PRO A 390 -5.65 30.09 22.73
C PRO A 390 -6.10 29.17 21.59
N TYR A 391 -7.34 28.71 21.61
CA TYR A 391 -7.78 27.69 20.62
C TYR A 391 -7.71 28.19 19.19
N SER A 392 -8.22 29.38 18.89
CA SER A 392 -8.15 29.99 17.55
C SER A 392 -6.70 30.11 17.07
N PHE A 393 -5.78 30.48 17.95
CA PHE A 393 -4.36 30.65 17.66
C PHE A 393 -3.66 29.30 17.40
N LEU A 394 -3.97 28.26 18.18
CA LEU A 394 -3.44 26.91 17.97
C LEU A 394 -3.97 26.31 16.66
N PHE A 395 -5.24 26.55 16.33
CA PHE A 395 -5.78 26.16 15.01
C PHE A 395 -5.09 26.92 13.87
N ALA A 396 -4.80 28.21 14.04
CA ALA A 396 -4.06 28.99 13.05
C ALA A 396 -2.65 28.43 12.80
N VAL A 397 -1.95 28.03 13.87
CA VAL A 397 -0.65 27.35 13.75
C VAL A 397 -0.79 26.00 13.01
N THR A 398 -1.77 25.17 13.39
CA THR A 398 -2.00 23.88 12.77
C THR A 398 -2.28 24.00 11.28
N LEU A 399 -3.16 24.93 10.91
CA LEU A 399 -3.48 25.21 9.52
C LEU A 399 -2.30 25.83 8.76
N GLY A 400 -1.64 26.84 9.34
CA GLY A 400 -0.48 27.48 8.73
C GLY A 400 0.65 26.50 8.46
N ALA A 401 0.91 25.57 9.39
CA ALA A 401 1.90 24.52 9.21
C ALA A 401 1.50 23.46 8.17
N SER A 402 0.19 23.14 8.05
CA SER A 402 -0.29 22.07 7.18
C SER A 402 -0.59 22.52 5.77
N MET A 403 -0.99 23.80 5.56
CA MET A 403 -1.46 24.34 4.28
C MET A 403 -0.30 24.91 3.44
N CYS A 404 0.77 24.14 3.26
CA CYS A 404 1.92 24.52 2.45
C CYS A 404 1.75 24.06 1.00
N PHE A 405 0.95 24.74 0.22
CA PHE A 405 0.66 24.40 -1.17
C PHE A 405 1.66 25.01 -2.17
N ALA A 406 2.43 26.01 -1.75
CA ALA A 406 3.40 26.70 -2.62
C ALA A 406 4.67 25.87 -2.91
N SER A 407 4.93 24.81 -2.12
CA SER A 407 6.10 23.96 -2.29
C SER A 407 5.70 22.50 -2.58
N PRO A 408 6.24 21.88 -3.65
CA PRO A 408 6.01 20.46 -3.94
C PRO A 408 6.70 19.53 -2.94
N PHE A 409 7.68 20.01 -2.19
CA PHE A 409 8.51 19.20 -1.30
C PHE A 409 8.08 19.25 0.16
N SER A 410 7.17 20.13 0.52
CA SER A 410 6.72 20.31 1.91
C SER A 410 5.93 19.13 2.45
N THR A 411 5.19 18.42 1.60
CA THR A 411 4.39 17.28 2.00
C THR A 411 4.49 16.12 1.00
N PRO A 412 4.40 14.84 1.45
CA PRO A 412 4.40 13.70 0.55
C PRO A 412 3.29 13.74 -0.51
N PRO A 413 2.03 14.15 -0.22
CA PRO A 413 0.98 14.30 -1.23
C PRO A 413 1.36 15.27 -2.35
N ASN A 414 1.97 16.42 -2.03
CA ASN A 414 2.40 17.39 -3.02
C ASN A 414 3.44 16.79 -3.98
N ALA A 415 4.43 16.08 -3.44
CA ALA A 415 5.46 15.41 -4.25
C ALA A 415 4.88 14.33 -5.17
N LEU A 416 3.87 13.58 -4.72
CA LEU A 416 3.17 12.58 -5.52
C LEU A 416 2.42 13.22 -6.70
N VAL A 417 1.67 14.29 -6.42
CA VAL A 417 0.91 15.04 -7.45
C VAL A 417 1.86 15.66 -8.47
N MET A 418 3.01 16.17 -8.05
CA MET A 418 4.04 16.71 -8.93
C MET A 418 4.47 15.70 -9.98
N LYS A 419 4.80 14.47 -9.55
CA LYS A 419 5.21 13.39 -10.45
C LYS A 419 4.08 12.92 -11.36
N ALA A 420 2.88 12.72 -10.80
CA ALA A 420 1.73 12.22 -11.54
C ALA A 420 1.21 13.23 -12.57
N GLY A 421 1.21 14.52 -12.23
CA GLY A 421 0.72 15.60 -13.11
C GLY A 421 1.79 16.19 -14.03
N GLY A 422 3.06 15.83 -13.86
CA GLY A 422 4.17 16.42 -14.62
C GLY A 422 4.37 17.90 -14.33
N TYR A 423 3.99 18.36 -13.13
CA TYR A 423 4.07 19.76 -12.72
C TYR A 423 5.49 20.16 -12.37
N THR A 424 5.79 21.44 -12.60
CA THR A 424 7.07 22.07 -12.22
C THR A 424 6.92 22.78 -10.87
N PHE A 425 8.04 23.11 -10.23
CA PHE A 425 8.05 23.91 -8.99
C PHE A 425 7.27 25.22 -9.17
N MET A 426 7.46 25.90 -10.32
CA MET A 426 6.79 27.18 -10.59
C MET A 426 5.26 27.04 -10.73
N ASP A 427 4.75 25.87 -11.15
CA ASP A 427 3.32 25.60 -11.22
C ASP A 427 2.73 25.55 -9.79
N TYR A 428 3.47 25.01 -8.81
CA TYR A 428 3.10 25.04 -7.40
C TYR A 428 3.08 26.46 -6.84
N VAL A 429 4.09 27.25 -7.15
CA VAL A 429 4.12 28.65 -6.70
C VAL A 429 2.93 29.44 -7.28
N LYS A 430 2.66 29.31 -8.58
CA LYS A 430 1.59 30.05 -9.26
C LYS A 430 0.17 29.68 -8.80
N VAL A 431 -0.06 28.42 -8.43
CA VAL A 431 -1.38 27.94 -8.00
C VAL A 431 -1.46 27.84 -6.48
N GLY A 432 -0.43 27.30 -5.85
CA GLY A 432 -0.41 27.03 -4.41
C GLY A 432 -0.27 28.26 -3.55
N LEU A 433 0.58 29.23 -3.93
CA LEU A 433 0.76 30.44 -3.13
C LEU A 433 -0.52 31.31 -3.03
N PRO A 434 -1.24 31.60 -4.13
CA PRO A 434 -2.52 32.29 -4.04
C PRO A 434 -3.55 31.51 -3.22
N LEU A 435 -3.63 30.19 -3.38
CA LEU A 435 -4.52 29.35 -2.59
C LEU A 435 -4.19 29.44 -1.09
N GLN A 436 -2.91 29.34 -0.72
CA GLN A 436 -2.41 29.42 0.65
C GLN A 436 -2.75 30.78 1.31
N ILE A 437 -2.60 31.87 0.55
CA ILE A 437 -2.96 33.22 1.02
C ILE A 437 -4.48 33.33 1.20
N ILE A 438 -5.29 32.90 0.22
CA ILE A 438 -6.75 32.98 0.30
C ILE A 438 -7.28 32.20 1.50
N ILE A 439 -6.79 30.96 1.70
CA ILE A 439 -7.17 30.16 2.86
C ILE A 439 -6.77 30.90 4.16
N GLY A 440 -5.57 31.46 4.23
CA GLY A 440 -5.11 32.21 5.39
C GLY A 440 -6.00 33.38 5.72
N VAL A 441 -6.33 34.19 4.73
CA VAL A 441 -7.24 35.35 4.92
C VAL A 441 -8.62 34.89 5.39
N VAL A 442 -9.23 33.91 4.71
CA VAL A 442 -10.57 33.42 5.08
C VAL A 442 -10.55 32.82 6.49
N MET A 443 -9.56 31.97 6.80
CA MET A 443 -9.49 31.33 8.11
C MET A 443 -9.18 32.30 9.25
N THR A 444 -8.51 33.41 9.00
CA THR A 444 -8.32 34.46 9.99
C THR A 444 -9.65 35.01 10.51
N PHE A 445 -10.69 35.08 9.66
CA PHE A 445 -12.02 35.52 10.07
C PHE A 445 -12.91 34.38 10.55
N VAL A 446 -12.75 33.20 10.02
CA VAL A 446 -13.58 32.01 10.33
C VAL A 446 -13.20 31.40 11.67
N LEU A 447 -11.90 31.31 11.99
CA LEU A 447 -11.45 30.67 13.24
C LEU A 447 -12.06 31.34 14.50
N PRO A 448 -12.10 32.69 14.64
CA PRO A 448 -12.75 33.30 15.79
C PRO A 448 -14.26 33.07 15.86
N LEU A 449 -14.93 32.82 14.72
CA LEU A 449 -16.35 32.47 14.70
C LEU A 449 -16.60 31.05 15.21
N LEU A 450 -15.69 30.13 14.90
CA LEU A 450 -15.78 28.71 15.34
C LEU A 450 -15.28 28.54 16.77
N PHE A 451 -14.25 29.28 17.14
CA PHE A 451 -13.59 29.26 18.45
C PHE A 451 -13.44 30.70 18.96
N PRO A 452 -14.46 31.24 19.62
CA PRO A 452 -14.43 32.61 20.10
C PRO A 452 -13.24 32.89 21.02
N TYR A 453 -12.79 34.15 20.98
CA TYR A 453 -11.67 34.64 21.78
C TYR A 453 -11.94 34.58 23.28
#